data_be9302be3d75c5e32d97ab062fbccc32
#
_entry.id   be9302be3d75c5e32d97ab062fbccc32
#
_cell.length_a   1.000
_cell.length_b   1.000
_cell.length_c   1.000
_cell.angle_alpha   90.00
_cell.angle_beta   90.00
_cell.angle_gamma   90.00
#
_symmetry.space_group_name_H-M   'P 1'
#
loop_
_entity.id
_entity.type
_entity.pdbx_description
1 polymer ?
#
loop_
_entity_poly.entity_id
_entity_poly.type
_entity_poly.pdbx_seq_one_letter_code
_entity_poly.pdbx_strand_id
1 'polypeptide(L)'
;MPEDGGLYVPSEAADLRRWILYTDDETSFSNIAGTLTSACINDEFSPIICEAIASKAFTFEPQLEQIDERLFTLKLFNTPTGSHKDYGISYLVNCIETIHGLKGGSSVFLDATYGELGASLARALRGKKHLKAVLVYPKGMVRGLSEEDYIWNGGNILPVEFEGTEADCCAVVRELFKNRSLIDEFHLTVANTANIGRLMPQLFFYPFAFSRLKGKVYSDIYYAMQCGNYSNLVAGLYSWRLSLPVNGFICPSTPELTLDPYGLCVVPDDLVPFTRRGNADPASPSNLERLEDIFNRNSLMLKNFVYPAHVSEKKTDNACRELFVNYGILADRATSSVYAAIRERRELIDEDEATTVLVMRDEPSFDSEYIRHTTGELPETPVSVREAFIPNRLNKPAVSRVEEIISLMKTYLK
;
A
#
# COMPACT_ATOMS: atom_id res chain seq x y z
N MET A 1 2.39 5.91 -16.51
CA MET A 1 2.96 7.11 -15.88
C MET A 1 2.65 8.31 -16.76
N PRO A 2 2.47 9.52 -16.19
CA PRO A 2 2.28 10.75 -16.96
C PRO A 2 3.45 11.03 -17.91
N GLU A 3 3.20 11.79 -18.98
CA GLU A 3 4.25 12.13 -19.96
C GLU A 3 5.34 13.04 -19.38
N ASP A 4 4.99 13.85 -18.36
CA ASP A 4 5.91 14.70 -17.62
C ASP A 4 6.80 13.95 -16.62
N GLY A 5 6.59 12.63 -16.48
CA GLY A 5 7.34 11.76 -15.57
C GLY A 5 6.95 11.87 -14.10
N GLY A 6 5.93 12.68 -13.76
CA GLY A 6 5.44 12.83 -12.39
C GLY A 6 4.50 11.70 -11.93
N LEU A 7 3.78 11.98 -10.85
CA LEU A 7 2.72 11.11 -10.31
C LEU A 7 1.36 11.80 -10.42
N TYR A 8 0.33 11.06 -10.75
CA TYR A 8 -1.04 11.58 -10.68
C TYR A 8 -1.43 11.92 -9.24
N VAL A 9 -2.11 13.06 -9.09
CA VAL A 9 -2.68 13.57 -7.85
C VAL A 9 -4.16 13.93 -8.07
N PRO A 10 -5.02 13.89 -7.04
CA PRO A 10 -6.39 14.37 -7.16
C PRO A 10 -6.41 15.88 -7.44
N SER A 11 -7.10 16.31 -8.49
CA SER A 11 -7.28 17.73 -8.83
C SER A 11 -8.22 18.43 -7.84
N GLU A 12 -9.28 17.74 -7.41
CA GLU A 12 -10.29 18.23 -6.49
C GLU A 12 -10.56 17.22 -5.38
N ALA A 13 -11.13 17.69 -4.28
CA ALA A 13 -11.57 16.86 -3.17
C ALA A 13 -13.07 17.10 -2.95
N ALA A 14 -13.87 16.03 -3.05
CA ALA A 14 -15.28 16.09 -2.72
C ALA A 14 -15.48 16.29 -1.21
N ASP A 15 -16.46 17.12 -0.81
CA ASP A 15 -16.85 17.19 0.61
C ASP A 15 -17.81 16.03 0.93
N LEU A 16 -17.25 15.02 1.58
CA LEU A 16 -17.97 13.82 2.00
C LEU A 16 -18.40 13.85 3.47
N ARG A 17 -18.30 14.99 4.15
CA ARG A 17 -18.59 15.14 5.58
C ARG A 17 -19.93 14.52 5.99
N ARG A 18 -20.98 14.84 5.27
CA ARG A 18 -22.32 14.28 5.58
C ARG A 18 -22.32 12.77 5.45
N TRP A 19 -21.82 12.25 4.36
CA TRP A 19 -21.78 10.80 4.14
C TRP A 19 -20.96 10.08 5.21
N ILE A 20 -19.75 10.59 5.53
CA ILE A 20 -18.87 10.00 6.56
C ILE A 20 -19.59 9.98 7.93
N LEU A 21 -20.30 11.05 8.28
CA LEU A 21 -21.03 11.12 9.55
C LEU A 21 -22.25 10.20 9.60
N TYR A 22 -22.87 9.88 8.48
CA TYR A 22 -24.01 8.97 8.43
C TYR A 22 -23.61 7.50 8.22
N THR A 23 -22.41 7.21 7.72
CA THR A 23 -21.89 5.85 7.58
C THR A 23 -21.78 5.21 8.97
N ASP A 24 -22.31 4.02 9.17
CA ASP A 24 -22.35 3.30 10.44
C ASP A 24 -21.38 2.10 10.47
N ASP A 25 -21.36 1.37 11.58
CA ASP A 25 -20.50 0.21 11.79
C ASP A 25 -21.00 -1.07 11.07
N GLU A 26 -22.24 -1.08 10.57
CA GLU A 26 -22.80 -2.15 9.76
C GLU A 26 -22.43 -1.99 8.26
N THR A 27 -22.01 -0.79 7.85
CA THR A 27 -21.66 -0.52 6.45
C THR A 27 -20.38 -1.28 6.06
N SER A 28 -20.48 -2.19 5.09
CA SER A 28 -19.34 -3.02 4.65
C SER A 28 -18.22 -2.19 4.04
N PHE A 29 -16.99 -2.72 4.09
CA PHE A 29 -15.84 -2.08 3.46
C PHE A 29 -16.04 -1.89 1.95
N SER A 30 -16.65 -2.85 1.26
CA SER A 30 -16.94 -2.73 -0.17
C SER A 30 -17.91 -1.60 -0.50
N ASN A 31 -18.94 -1.37 0.35
CA ASN A 31 -19.87 -0.26 0.17
C ASN A 31 -19.18 1.09 0.39
N ILE A 32 -18.36 1.21 1.42
CA ILE A 32 -17.53 2.40 1.66
C ILE A 32 -16.62 2.66 0.46
N ALA A 33 -15.94 1.64 -0.02
CA ALA A 33 -15.06 1.73 -1.18
C ALA A 33 -15.80 2.12 -2.47
N GLY A 34 -17.00 1.57 -2.71
CA GLY A 34 -17.82 1.92 -3.87
C GLY A 34 -18.22 3.40 -3.89
N THR A 35 -18.68 3.90 -2.74
CA THR A 35 -19.05 5.33 -2.59
C THR A 35 -17.85 6.25 -2.77
N LEU A 36 -16.71 5.92 -2.13
CA LEU A 36 -15.50 6.73 -2.25
C LEU A 36 -14.92 6.68 -3.67
N THR A 37 -14.99 5.52 -4.33
CA THR A 37 -14.62 5.38 -5.74
C THR A 37 -15.47 6.29 -6.61
N SER A 38 -16.78 6.26 -6.42
CA SER A 38 -17.71 7.14 -7.17
C SER A 38 -17.42 8.62 -6.93
N ALA A 39 -17.07 9.02 -5.72
CA ALA A 39 -16.72 10.41 -5.41
C ALA A 39 -15.40 10.86 -6.07
N CYS A 40 -14.43 9.94 -6.24
CA CYS A 40 -13.11 10.25 -6.78
C CYS A 40 -13.04 10.21 -8.32
N ILE A 41 -13.85 9.37 -8.97
CA ILE A 41 -13.82 9.13 -10.42
C ILE A 41 -15.23 9.14 -11.06
N ASN A 42 -16.07 10.06 -10.62
CA ASN A 42 -17.45 10.20 -11.04
C ASN A 42 -17.65 10.47 -12.55
N ASP A 43 -16.66 11.11 -13.18
CA ASP A 43 -16.71 11.41 -14.61
C ASP A 43 -16.37 10.20 -15.49
N GLU A 44 -15.71 9.18 -14.92
CA GLU A 44 -15.25 8.00 -15.66
C GLU A 44 -16.20 6.82 -15.53
N PHE A 45 -16.81 6.64 -14.36
CA PHE A 45 -17.71 5.54 -14.05
C PHE A 45 -18.99 6.01 -13.36
N SER A 46 -20.12 5.39 -13.73
CA SER A 46 -21.34 5.57 -12.95
C SER A 46 -21.21 4.93 -11.55
N PRO A 47 -21.96 5.41 -10.54
CA PRO A 47 -21.94 4.85 -9.18
C PRO A 47 -22.15 3.34 -9.14
N ILE A 48 -23.04 2.79 -9.97
CA ILE A 48 -23.30 1.34 -10.07
C ILE A 48 -22.04 0.57 -10.50
N ILE A 49 -21.26 1.11 -11.42
CA ILE A 49 -20.01 0.49 -11.86
C ILE A 49 -18.97 0.58 -10.74
N CYS A 50 -18.89 1.69 -10.02
CA CYS A 50 -17.99 1.86 -8.89
C CYS A 50 -18.29 0.84 -7.76
N GLU A 51 -19.56 0.65 -7.42
CA GLU A 51 -20.00 -0.37 -6.47
C GLU A 51 -19.67 -1.78 -6.95
N ALA A 52 -19.89 -2.09 -8.22
CA ALA A 52 -19.56 -3.40 -8.80
C ALA A 52 -18.05 -3.67 -8.79
N ILE A 53 -17.21 -2.67 -9.06
CA ILE A 53 -15.76 -2.77 -8.95
C ILE A 53 -15.36 -3.05 -7.50
N ALA A 54 -15.86 -2.28 -6.55
CA ALA A 54 -15.55 -2.43 -5.13
C ALA A 54 -15.97 -3.80 -4.59
N SER A 55 -17.17 -4.27 -4.92
CA SER A 55 -17.67 -5.59 -4.51
C SER A 55 -16.85 -6.74 -5.08
N LYS A 56 -16.35 -6.63 -6.31
CA LYS A 56 -15.45 -7.62 -6.91
C LYS A 56 -14.03 -7.55 -6.33
N ALA A 57 -13.57 -6.37 -5.98
CA ALA A 57 -12.23 -6.16 -5.46
C ALA A 57 -12.09 -6.59 -4.00
N PHE A 58 -13.12 -6.38 -3.19
CA PHE A 58 -13.07 -6.54 -1.74
C PHE A 58 -14.02 -7.64 -1.26
N THR A 59 -13.56 -8.89 -1.36
CA THR A 59 -14.17 -10.05 -0.71
C THR A 59 -13.62 -10.29 0.71
N PHE A 60 -12.79 -9.39 1.16
CA PHE A 60 -12.14 -9.32 2.47
C PHE A 60 -12.17 -7.86 2.94
N GLU A 61 -12.11 -7.64 4.25
CA GLU A 61 -12.18 -6.29 4.84
C GLU A 61 -11.18 -6.11 5.98
N PRO A 62 -10.81 -4.85 6.29
CA PRO A 62 -9.99 -4.54 7.46
C PRO A 62 -10.71 -4.94 8.76
N GLN A 63 -9.93 -5.24 9.79
CA GLN A 63 -10.46 -5.52 11.11
C GLN A 63 -10.02 -4.43 12.10
N LEU A 64 -10.99 -3.75 12.71
CA LEU A 64 -10.74 -2.82 13.81
C LEU A 64 -11.00 -3.53 15.13
N GLU A 65 -10.03 -3.53 16.02
CA GLU A 65 -10.10 -4.19 17.32
C GLU A 65 -9.64 -3.23 18.42
N GLN A 66 -10.42 -3.12 19.48
CA GLN A 66 -10.04 -2.37 20.67
C GLN A 66 -9.12 -3.24 21.53
N ILE A 67 -7.93 -2.76 21.85
CA ILE A 67 -6.96 -3.49 22.67
C ILE A 67 -6.73 -2.84 24.03
N ASP A 68 -7.06 -1.55 24.16
CA ASP A 68 -7.04 -0.81 25.42
C ASP A 68 -8.14 0.27 25.39
N GLU A 69 -8.38 0.96 26.48
CA GLU A 69 -9.42 1.99 26.62
C GLU A 69 -9.39 3.01 25.47
N ARG A 70 -8.19 3.43 25.04
CA ARG A 70 -7.97 4.45 24.01
C ARG A 70 -7.05 3.98 22.88
N LEU A 71 -6.79 2.68 22.79
CA LEU A 71 -5.92 2.10 21.78
C LEU A 71 -6.66 1.03 20.98
N PHE A 72 -6.69 1.25 19.66
CA PHE A 72 -7.26 0.32 18.70
C PHE A 72 -6.18 -0.17 17.74
N THR A 73 -6.33 -1.37 17.19
CA THR A 73 -5.57 -1.85 16.05
C THR A 73 -6.46 -1.90 14.82
N LEU A 74 -5.93 -1.46 13.69
CA LEU A 74 -6.53 -1.63 12.37
C LEU A 74 -5.70 -2.65 11.60
N LYS A 75 -6.15 -3.90 11.59
CA LYS A 75 -5.47 -5.02 10.92
C LYS A 75 -5.83 -5.03 9.44
N LEU A 76 -4.84 -4.89 8.55
CA LEU A 76 -5.00 -4.85 7.10
C LEU A 76 -4.48 -6.11 6.40
N PHE A 77 -4.14 -7.14 7.17
CA PHE A 77 -3.52 -8.37 6.65
C PHE A 77 -4.44 -9.59 6.64
N ASN A 78 -5.72 -9.44 7.06
CA ASN A 78 -6.73 -10.49 6.89
C ASN A 78 -7.15 -10.59 5.42
N THR A 79 -6.20 -10.90 4.57
CA THR A 79 -6.29 -10.87 3.11
C THR A 79 -5.71 -12.15 2.52
N PRO A 80 -5.95 -12.45 1.25
CA PRO A 80 -5.48 -13.69 0.62
C PRO A 80 -3.96 -13.92 0.69
N THR A 81 -3.15 -12.87 0.75
CA THR A 81 -1.68 -13.00 0.85
C THR A 81 -1.10 -12.47 2.16
N GLY A 82 -1.95 -12.09 3.12
CA GLY A 82 -1.51 -11.57 4.41
C GLY A 82 -0.90 -10.17 4.33
N SER A 83 -1.20 -9.40 3.30
CA SER A 83 -0.64 -8.05 3.11
C SER A 83 -1.70 -7.03 2.71
N HIS A 84 -1.61 -5.83 3.26
CA HIS A 84 -2.40 -4.67 2.84
C HIS A 84 -2.29 -4.37 1.33
N LYS A 85 -1.29 -4.92 0.66
CA LYS A 85 -1.09 -4.79 -0.79
C LYS A 85 -2.25 -5.38 -1.58
N ASP A 86 -2.91 -6.41 -1.05
CA ASP A 86 -4.06 -7.05 -1.70
C ASP A 86 -5.20 -6.08 -1.97
N TYR A 87 -5.50 -5.16 -1.06
CA TYR A 87 -6.55 -4.16 -1.28
C TYR A 87 -6.29 -3.33 -2.53
N GLY A 88 -5.09 -2.76 -2.62
CA GLY A 88 -4.75 -1.89 -3.72
C GLY A 88 -4.60 -2.62 -5.05
N ILE A 89 -4.02 -3.81 -5.04
CA ILE A 89 -3.80 -4.60 -6.25
C ILE A 89 -5.14 -5.16 -6.77
N SER A 90 -5.97 -5.74 -5.90
CA SER A 90 -7.27 -6.24 -6.29
C SER A 90 -8.16 -5.14 -6.87
N TYR A 91 -8.18 -3.96 -6.25
CA TYR A 91 -8.92 -2.81 -6.75
C TYR A 91 -8.42 -2.35 -8.12
N LEU A 92 -7.12 -2.09 -8.27
CA LEU A 92 -6.51 -1.64 -9.52
C LEU A 92 -6.79 -2.62 -10.67
N VAL A 93 -6.61 -3.92 -10.42
CA VAL A 93 -6.87 -4.97 -11.41
C VAL A 93 -8.35 -4.96 -11.84
N ASN A 94 -9.30 -4.85 -10.89
CA ASN A 94 -10.72 -4.81 -11.23
C ASN A 94 -11.14 -3.52 -11.93
N CYS A 95 -10.53 -2.38 -11.61
CA CYS A 95 -10.75 -1.12 -12.35
C CYS A 95 -10.31 -1.26 -13.81
N ILE A 96 -9.07 -1.67 -14.06
CA ILE A 96 -8.53 -1.76 -15.43
C ILE A 96 -9.24 -2.85 -16.23
N GLU A 97 -9.53 -4.00 -15.63
CA GLU A 97 -10.33 -5.06 -16.29
C GLU A 97 -11.71 -4.55 -16.71
N THR A 98 -12.36 -3.74 -15.86
CA THR A 98 -13.66 -3.13 -16.16
C THR A 98 -13.54 -2.12 -17.29
N ILE A 99 -12.50 -1.27 -17.30
CA ILE A 99 -12.23 -0.32 -18.37
C ILE A 99 -12.11 -1.03 -19.71
N HIS A 100 -11.25 -2.07 -19.76
CA HIS A 100 -11.05 -2.82 -21.00
C HIS A 100 -12.29 -3.62 -21.42
N GLY A 101 -13.05 -4.13 -20.46
CA GLY A 101 -14.32 -4.80 -20.75
C GLY A 101 -15.36 -3.88 -21.38
N LEU A 102 -15.36 -2.59 -21.04
CA LEU A 102 -16.29 -1.58 -21.56
C LEU A 102 -15.80 -0.90 -22.85
N LYS A 103 -14.51 -0.61 -22.92
CA LYS A 103 -13.91 0.20 -24.02
C LYS A 103 -13.10 -0.63 -25.01
N GLY A 104 -12.84 -1.90 -24.71
CA GLY A 104 -11.89 -2.75 -25.43
C GLY A 104 -10.44 -2.46 -25.05
N GLY A 105 -9.53 -3.34 -25.49
CA GLY A 105 -8.11 -3.22 -25.25
C GLY A 105 -7.58 -4.20 -24.22
N SER A 106 -6.31 -4.04 -23.84
CA SER A 106 -5.62 -4.84 -22.84
C SER A 106 -4.47 -4.05 -22.23
N SER A 107 -4.00 -4.44 -21.05
CA SER A 107 -2.82 -3.87 -20.40
C SER A 107 -1.93 -4.95 -19.81
N VAL A 108 -0.65 -4.63 -19.70
CA VAL A 108 0.35 -5.50 -19.10
C VAL A 108 0.96 -4.81 -17.88
N PHE A 109 0.86 -5.44 -16.72
CA PHE A 109 1.63 -5.04 -15.56
C PHE A 109 3.09 -5.44 -15.72
N LEU A 110 4.01 -4.55 -15.37
CA LEU A 110 5.44 -4.83 -15.37
C LEU A 110 6.03 -4.40 -14.04
N ASP A 111 6.37 -5.35 -13.20
CA ASP A 111 6.87 -5.10 -11.87
C ASP A 111 8.06 -6.01 -11.52
N ALA A 112 9.01 -5.48 -10.75
CA ALA A 112 10.00 -6.27 -10.04
C ALA A 112 9.41 -6.74 -8.71
N THR A 113 9.64 -7.99 -8.35
CA THR A 113 9.10 -8.56 -7.12
C THR A 113 10.02 -9.64 -6.55
N TYR A 114 9.98 -9.81 -5.24
CA TYR A 114 10.65 -10.89 -4.52
C TYR A 114 9.71 -11.65 -3.58
N GLY A 115 8.39 -11.42 -3.75
CA GLY A 115 7.38 -12.18 -3.00
C GLY A 115 5.99 -11.56 -3.03
N GLU A 116 5.67 -10.74 -2.04
CA GLU A 116 4.32 -10.29 -1.72
C GLU A 116 3.56 -9.63 -2.89
N LEU A 117 4.21 -8.68 -3.59
CA LEU A 117 3.55 -8.00 -4.72
C LEU A 117 3.23 -8.99 -5.84
N GLY A 118 4.17 -9.88 -6.17
CA GLY A 118 3.99 -10.89 -7.21
C GLY A 118 2.85 -11.86 -6.86
N ALA A 119 2.81 -12.38 -5.64
CA ALA A 119 1.77 -13.27 -5.15
C ALA A 119 0.38 -12.59 -5.17
N SER A 120 0.30 -11.36 -4.69
CA SER A 120 -0.93 -10.56 -4.67
C SER A 120 -1.44 -10.30 -6.10
N LEU A 121 -0.54 -9.91 -7.01
CA LEU A 121 -0.89 -9.63 -8.40
C LEU A 121 -1.31 -10.91 -9.15
N ALA A 122 -0.62 -12.02 -8.94
CA ALA A 122 -1.00 -13.30 -9.54
C ALA A 122 -2.42 -13.72 -9.14
N ARG A 123 -2.74 -13.65 -7.85
CA ARG A 123 -4.10 -13.94 -7.36
C ARG A 123 -5.16 -13.02 -7.94
N ALA A 124 -4.89 -11.70 -7.99
CA ALA A 124 -5.82 -10.72 -8.53
C ALA A 124 -6.07 -10.89 -10.04
N LEU A 125 -5.08 -11.39 -10.77
CA LEU A 125 -5.17 -11.59 -12.22
C LEU A 125 -5.85 -12.89 -12.64
N ARG A 126 -6.02 -13.87 -11.75
CA ARG A 126 -6.69 -15.12 -12.09
C ARG A 126 -8.07 -14.88 -12.67
N GLY A 127 -8.32 -15.45 -13.87
CA GLY A 127 -9.59 -15.30 -14.58
C GLY A 127 -9.83 -13.96 -15.27
N LYS A 128 -8.86 -13.01 -15.23
CA LYS A 128 -8.93 -11.76 -15.99
C LYS A 128 -8.62 -12.01 -17.47
N LYS A 129 -9.38 -11.35 -18.34
CA LYS A 129 -9.31 -11.58 -19.79
C LYS A 129 -8.45 -10.54 -20.52
N HIS A 130 -8.41 -9.33 -19.98
CA HIS A 130 -7.80 -8.18 -20.62
C HIS A 130 -6.45 -7.80 -20.01
N LEU A 131 -6.02 -8.51 -18.97
CA LEU A 131 -4.84 -8.18 -18.20
C LEU A 131 -3.83 -9.31 -18.18
N LYS A 132 -2.57 -8.95 -18.36
CA LYS A 132 -1.41 -9.84 -18.21
C LYS A 132 -0.38 -9.18 -17.29
N ALA A 133 0.58 -9.94 -16.79
CA ALA A 133 1.72 -9.39 -16.05
C ALA A 133 3.04 -9.99 -16.46
N VAL A 134 4.08 -9.16 -16.43
CA VAL A 134 5.49 -9.55 -16.44
C VAL A 134 6.04 -9.30 -15.03
N LEU A 135 6.46 -10.36 -14.37
CA LEU A 135 7.01 -10.30 -13.02
C LEU A 135 8.49 -10.69 -13.06
N VAL A 136 9.36 -9.73 -12.76
CA VAL A 136 10.81 -9.93 -12.75
C VAL A 136 11.25 -10.28 -11.34
N TYR A 137 11.81 -11.49 -11.16
CA TYR A 137 12.29 -12.01 -9.89
C TYR A 137 13.81 -12.17 -9.89
N PRO A 138 14.49 -11.97 -8.76
CA PRO A 138 15.85 -12.44 -8.59
C PRO A 138 15.91 -13.96 -8.76
N LYS A 139 17.00 -14.47 -9.33
CA LYS A 139 17.17 -15.90 -9.59
C LYS A 139 16.92 -16.76 -8.35
N GLY A 140 16.05 -17.77 -8.51
CA GLY A 140 15.68 -18.70 -7.45
C GLY A 140 14.67 -18.15 -6.43
N MET A 141 14.12 -16.95 -6.63
CA MET A 141 13.22 -16.30 -5.68
C MET A 141 11.76 -16.19 -6.17
N VAL A 142 11.36 -16.94 -7.18
CA VAL A 142 9.96 -16.97 -7.62
C VAL A 142 9.09 -17.62 -6.53
N ARG A 143 8.08 -16.90 -6.07
CA ARG A 143 7.19 -17.33 -4.99
C ARG A 143 5.74 -16.96 -5.27
N GLY A 144 4.81 -17.69 -4.65
CA GLY A 144 3.39 -17.35 -4.65
C GLY A 144 2.69 -17.49 -6.02
N LEU A 145 3.31 -18.16 -6.97
CA LEU A 145 2.75 -18.51 -8.26
C LEU A 145 2.50 -20.01 -8.31
N SER A 146 1.44 -20.42 -9.02
CA SER A 146 1.25 -21.80 -9.45
C SER A 146 1.59 -21.97 -10.92
N GLU A 147 1.78 -23.23 -11.38
CA GLU A 147 2.03 -23.50 -12.80
C GLU A 147 0.87 -23.03 -13.70
N GLU A 148 -0.35 -22.98 -13.16
CA GLU A 148 -1.53 -22.47 -13.85
C GLU A 148 -1.49 -20.96 -14.10
N ASP A 149 -0.74 -20.21 -13.30
CA ASP A 149 -0.59 -18.76 -13.48
C ASP A 149 0.30 -18.43 -14.69
N TYR A 150 1.14 -19.37 -15.14
CA TYR A 150 2.11 -19.12 -16.19
C TYR A 150 1.45 -19.01 -17.57
N ILE A 151 1.89 -17.99 -18.31
CA ILE A 151 1.33 -17.70 -19.63
C ILE A 151 1.48 -18.84 -20.63
N TRP A 152 2.53 -19.65 -20.52
CA TRP A 152 2.72 -20.82 -21.39
C TRP A 152 1.87 -22.03 -21.00
N ASN A 153 1.19 -21.98 -19.86
CA ASN A 153 0.23 -23.00 -19.40
C ASN A 153 -1.22 -22.50 -19.49
N GLY A 154 -1.45 -21.37 -20.18
CA GLY A 154 -2.79 -20.78 -20.33
C GLY A 154 -3.15 -19.73 -19.28
N GLY A 155 -2.24 -19.43 -18.34
CA GLY A 155 -2.37 -18.30 -17.41
C GLY A 155 -2.05 -16.97 -18.08
N ASN A 156 -1.90 -15.94 -17.29
CA ASN A 156 -1.66 -14.57 -17.75
C ASN A 156 -0.41 -13.90 -17.14
N ILE A 157 0.42 -14.68 -16.45
CA ILE A 157 1.67 -14.22 -15.85
C ILE A 157 2.87 -14.71 -16.69
N LEU A 158 3.73 -13.78 -17.08
CA LEU A 158 5.06 -14.06 -17.59
C LEU A 158 6.06 -13.86 -16.46
N PRO A 159 6.42 -14.91 -15.70
CA PRO A 159 7.47 -14.82 -14.70
C PRO A 159 8.82 -14.85 -15.39
N VAL A 160 9.71 -13.95 -14.96
CA VAL A 160 11.07 -13.83 -15.50
C VAL A 160 12.06 -13.90 -14.36
N GLU A 161 12.84 -14.97 -14.30
CA GLU A 161 14.02 -15.02 -13.43
C GLU A 161 15.14 -14.18 -14.02
N PHE A 162 15.70 -13.27 -13.21
CA PHE A 162 16.80 -12.41 -13.64
C PHE A 162 18.08 -12.76 -12.86
N GLU A 163 19.20 -12.82 -13.56
CA GLU A 163 20.51 -13.05 -12.98
C GLU A 163 21.03 -11.81 -12.25
N GLY A 164 20.55 -11.58 -11.01
CA GLY A 164 20.89 -10.42 -10.24
C GLY A 164 20.16 -10.38 -8.89
N THR A 165 20.33 -9.25 -8.21
CA THR A 165 19.70 -8.93 -6.93
C THR A 165 18.32 -8.29 -7.14
N GLU A 166 17.61 -8.04 -6.05
CA GLU A 166 16.36 -7.25 -6.06
C GLU A 166 16.57 -5.85 -6.67
N ALA A 167 17.70 -5.22 -6.35
CA ALA A 167 18.06 -3.91 -6.90
C ALA A 167 18.26 -3.96 -8.41
N ASP A 168 18.85 -5.04 -8.93
CA ASP A 168 19.04 -5.24 -10.36
C ASP A 168 17.71 -5.47 -11.08
N CYS A 169 16.79 -6.23 -10.49
CA CYS A 169 15.43 -6.39 -11.03
C CYS A 169 14.69 -5.04 -11.11
N CYS A 170 14.78 -4.21 -10.08
CA CYS A 170 14.24 -2.85 -10.10
C CYS A 170 14.90 -1.98 -11.19
N ALA A 171 16.22 -2.08 -11.36
CA ALA A 171 16.95 -1.36 -12.41
C ALA A 171 16.49 -1.76 -13.81
N VAL A 172 16.27 -3.04 -14.03
CA VAL A 172 15.74 -3.57 -15.30
C VAL A 172 14.33 -3.05 -15.58
N VAL A 173 13.44 -3.03 -14.59
CA VAL A 173 12.10 -2.47 -14.76
C VAL A 173 12.16 -0.98 -15.08
N ARG A 174 13.04 -0.20 -14.42
CA ARG A 174 13.26 1.21 -14.77
C ARG A 174 13.72 1.38 -16.21
N GLU A 175 14.61 0.53 -16.68
CA GLU A 175 15.13 0.61 -18.04
C GLU A 175 14.03 0.29 -19.08
N LEU A 176 13.21 -0.74 -18.83
CA LEU A 176 12.07 -1.07 -19.68
C LEU A 176 11.06 0.07 -19.78
N PHE A 177 10.80 0.80 -18.68
CA PHE A 177 9.91 1.97 -18.68
C PHE A 177 10.49 3.24 -19.32
N LYS A 178 11.77 3.26 -19.71
CA LYS A 178 12.32 4.31 -20.58
C LYS A 178 11.97 4.12 -22.06
N ASN A 179 11.61 2.90 -22.45
CA ASN A 179 11.27 2.56 -23.82
C ASN A 179 9.80 2.87 -24.12
N ARG A 180 9.55 4.08 -24.64
CA ARG A 180 8.18 4.54 -24.94
C ARG A 180 7.46 3.63 -25.93
N SER A 181 8.14 3.14 -26.96
CA SER A 181 7.56 2.22 -27.94
C SER A 181 7.05 0.92 -27.26
N LEU A 182 7.79 0.41 -26.29
CA LEU A 182 7.39 -0.77 -25.53
C LEU A 182 6.17 -0.50 -24.65
N ILE A 183 6.15 0.67 -24.00
CA ILE A 183 5.01 1.10 -23.19
C ILE A 183 3.73 1.15 -24.03
N ASP A 184 3.81 1.78 -25.20
CA ASP A 184 2.68 1.96 -26.09
C ASP A 184 2.24 0.63 -26.74
N GLU A 185 3.19 -0.25 -27.11
CA GLU A 185 2.92 -1.56 -27.72
C GLU A 185 2.14 -2.50 -26.79
N PHE A 186 2.48 -2.50 -25.49
CA PHE A 186 1.89 -3.41 -24.50
C PHE A 186 0.95 -2.71 -23.50
N HIS A 187 0.74 -1.41 -23.61
CA HIS A 187 0.01 -0.60 -22.64
C HIS A 187 0.52 -0.88 -21.21
N LEU A 188 1.84 -0.72 -21.02
CA LEU A 188 2.50 -1.06 -19.77
C LEU A 188 2.02 -0.21 -18.61
N THR A 189 1.76 -0.84 -17.50
CA THR A 189 1.45 -0.22 -16.21
C THR A 189 2.16 -0.93 -15.07
N VAL A 190 2.08 -0.37 -13.86
CA VAL A 190 2.67 -0.95 -12.65
C VAL A 190 1.59 -1.26 -11.61
N ALA A 191 1.83 -2.29 -10.79
CA ALA A 191 0.96 -2.66 -9.67
C ALA A 191 1.40 -2.04 -8.33
N ASN A 192 2.39 -1.15 -8.34
CA ASN A 192 2.84 -0.41 -7.17
C ASN A 192 2.23 0.99 -7.09
N THR A 193 2.58 1.78 -6.06
CA THR A 193 1.96 3.09 -5.77
C THR A 193 2.37 4.23 -6.69
N ALA A 194 3.21 4.01 -7.71
CA ALA A 194 3.33 4.96 -8.81
C ALA A 194 1.99 5.09 -9.55
N ASN A 195 1.21 4.02 -9.63
CA ASN A 195 -0.15 4.06 -10.11
C ASN A 195 -1.10 4.55 -9.02
N ILE A 196 -1.83 5.64 -9.28
CA ILE A 196 -2.78 6.23 -8.31
C ILE A 196 -3.90 5.25 -7.92
N GLY A 197 -4.37 4.41 -8.84
CA GLY A 197 -5.37 3.38 -8.59
C GLY A 197 -4.90 2.30 -7.60
N ARG A 198 -3.58 2.12 -7.44
CA ARG A 198 -3.00 1.25 -6.41
C ARG A 198 -2.95 1.93 -5.04
N LEU A 199 -2.80 3.25 -5.01
CA LEU A 199 -2.78 4.03 -3.77
C LEU A 199 -4.19 4.28 -3.23
N MET A 200 -5.14 4.56 -4.13
CA MET A 200 -6.50 4.99 -3.80
C MET A 200 -7.23 4.11 -2.77
N PRO A 201 -7.18 2.77 -2.81
CA PRO A 201 -7.84 1.93 -1.81
C PRO A 201 -7.31 2.06 -0.39
N GLN A 202 -6.08 2.55 -0.20
CA GLN A 202 -5.56 2.81 1.13
C GLN A 202 -6.33 3.95 1.83
N LEU A 203 -6.90 4.86 1.06
CA LEU A 203 -7.75 5.92 1.56
C LEU A 203 -9.02 5.37 2.24
N PHE A 204 -9.54 4.25 1.77
CA PHE A 204 -10.79 3.67 2.26
C PHE A 204 -10.68 3.11 3.70
N PHE A 205 -9.48 2.80 4.17
CA PHE A 205 -9.24 2.27 5.51
C PHE A 205 -9.67 3.23 6.61
N TYR A 206 -9.45 4.52 6.41
CA TYR A 206 -9.68 5.54 7.44
C TYR A 206 -11.18 5.83 7.67
N PRO A 207 -12.01 6.08 6.64
CA PRO A 207 -13.45 6.16 6.80
C PRO A 207 -14.08 4.86 7.32
N PHE A 208 -13.55 3.69 6.94
CA PHE A 208 -13.98 2.42 7.49
C PHE A 208 -13.70 2.34 9.00
N ALA A 209 -12.49 2.63 9.44
CA ALA A 209 -12.15 2.66 10.86
C ALA A 209 -13.01 3.69 11.62
N PHE A 210 -13.16 4.89 11.06
CA PHE A 210 -13.97 5.95 11.65
C PHE A 210 -15.44 5.53 11.84
N SER A 211 -16.05 4.86 10.87
CA SER A 211 -17.45 4.40 10.98
C SER A 211 -17.68 3.47 12.17
N ARG A 212 -16.66 2.71 12.58
CA ARG A 212 -16.69 1.80 13.74
C ARG A 212 -16.32 2.48 15.07
N LEU A 213 -15.61 3.61 14.99
CA LEU A 213 -15.17 4.37 16.17
C LEU A 213 -16.19 5.39 16.64
N LYS A 214 -16.86 6.10 15.73
CA LYS A 214 -17.69 7.28 16.03
C LYS A 214 -18.82 7.05 17.04
N GLY A 215 -19.26 5.82 17.21
CA GLY A 215 -20.25 5.46 18.25
C GLY A 215 -19.64 5.06 19.58
N LYS A 216 -18.32 4.93 19.68
CA LYS A 216 -17.58 4.44 20.85
C LYS A 216 -16.61 5.47 21.40
N VAL A 217 -16.18 6.42 20.58
CA VAL A 217 -15.13 7.39 20.86
C VAL A 217 -15.66 8.80 20.65
N TYR A 218 -15.48 9.65 21.68
CA TYR A 218 -15.90 11.05 21.67
C TYR A 218 -14.72 12.02 21.80
N SER A 219 -13.51 11.48 21.76
CA SER A 219 -12.25 12.21 21.84
C SER A 219 -11.60 12.38 20.47
N ASP A 220 -10.50 13.10 20.46
CA ASP A 220 -9.64 13.25 19.28
C ASP A 220 -9.13 11.89 18.78
N ILE A 221 -9.02 11.72 17.46
CA ILE A 221 -8.58 10.48 16.84
C ILE A 221 -7.27 10.71 16.11
N TYR A 222 -6.25 9.92 16.44
CA TYR A 222 -4.98 9.86 15.74
C TYR A 222 -4.79 8.50 15.10
N TYR A 223 -4.34 8.48 13.84
CA TYR A 223 -3.91 7.25 13.17
C TYR A 223 -2.39 7.14 13.23
N ALA A 224 -1.89 6.02 13.70
CA ALA A 224 -0.47 5.75 13.76
C ALA A 224 -0.09 4.70 12.70
N MET A 225 0.91 5.03 11.86
CA MET A 225 1.27 4.20 10.71
C MET A 225 2.73 4.29 10.35
N GLN A 226 3.22 3.26 9.64
CA GLN A 226 4.55 3.29 9.05
C GLN A 226 4.56 4.20 7.81
N CYS A 227 5.53 5.11 7.73
CA CYS A 227 5.67 5.98 6.56
C CYS A 227 6.19 5.23 5.34
N GLY A 228 7.27 4.46 5.47
CA GLY A 228 7.86 3.71 4.36
C GLY A 228 8.02 4.59 3.10
N ASN A 229 7.24 4.31 2.07
CA ASN A 229 7.19 5.12 0.86
C ASN A 229 6.07 6.18 0.89
N TYR A 230 5.62 6.59 2.04
CA TYR A 230 4.58 7.59 2.32
C TYR A 230 3.16 7.27 1.80
N SER A 231 2.95 6.16 1.11
CA SER A 231 1.63 5.88 0.50
C SER A 231 0.48 5.85 1.52
N ASN A 232 0.68 5.24 2.70
CA ASN A 232 -0.35 5.18 3.74
C ASN A 232 -0.64 6.56 4.34
N LEU A 233 0.41 7.37 4.58
CA LEU A 233 0.26 8.72 5.09
C LEU A 233 -0.46 9.61 4.06
N VAL A 234 -0.04 9.56 2.81
CA VAL A 234 -0.70 10.28 1.70
C VAL A 234 -2.18 9.90 1.59
N ALA A 235 -2.50 8.61 1.69
CA ALA A 235 -3.88 8.14 1.66
C ALA A 235 -4.71 8.64 2.86
N GLY A 236 -4.13 8.66 4.06
CA GLY A 236 -4.75 9.25 5.24
C GLY A 236 -5.03 10.74 5.06
N LEU A 237 -4.07 11.48 4.54
CA LEU A 237 -4.21 12.92 4.25
C LEU A 237 -5.25 13.19 3.14
N TYR A 238 -5.34 12.33 2.13
CA TYR A 238 -6.43 12.43 1.14
C TYR A 238 -7.79 12.16 1.79
N SER A 239 -7.90 11.23 2.73
CA SER A 239 -9.14 11.03 3.49
C SER A 239 -9.52 12.25 4.30
N TRP A 240 -8.56 12.91 4.94
CA TRP A 240 -8.78 14.19 5.62
C TRP A 240 -9.28 15.28 4.65
N ARG A 241 -8.70 15.39 3.45
CA ARG A 241 -9.20 16.32 2.41
C ARG A 241 -10.64 16.02 1.97
N LEU A 242 -11.11 14.77 2.09
CA LEU A 242 -12.49 14.38 1.88
C LEU A 242 -13.37 14.61 3.13
N SER A 243 -12.86 15.38 4.08
CA SER A 243 -13.55 15.79 5.32
C SER A 243 -13.67 14.68 6.39
N LEU A 244 -12.79 13.69 6.39
CA LEU A 244 -12.69 12.73 7.48
C LEU A 244 -12.31 13.46 8.79
N PRO A 245 -13.08 13.31 9.87
CA PRO A 245 -12.72 13.83 11.19
C PRO A 245 -11.53 13.06 11.77
N VAL A 246 -10.36 13.66 11.73
CA VAL A 246 -9.11 13.11 12.25
C VAL A 246 -8.23 14.27 12.77
N ASN A 247 -7.54 14.07 13.88
CA ASN A 247 -6.74 15.10 14.53
C ASN A 247 -5.27 15.04 14.13
N GLY A 248 -4.83 13.91 13.59
CA GLY A 248 -3.49 13.80 13.02
C GLY A 248 -3.00 12.39 12.78
N PHE A 249 -1.76 12.33 12.32
CA PHE A 249 -1.07 11.09 11.97
C PHE A 249 0.26 10.99 12.70
N ILE A 250 0.48 9.88 13.41
CA ILE A 250 1.71 9.59 14.13
C ILE A 250 2.53 8.59 13.31
N CYS A 251 3.84 8.80 13.21
CA CYS A 251 4.70 7.89 12.46
C CYS A 251 6.15 7.91 12.98
N PRO A 252 6.92 6.84 12.77
CA PRO A 252 8.36 6.91 12.91
C PRO A 252 8.95 7.97 11.94
N SER A 253 9.92 8.75 12.43
CA SER A 253 10.62 9.73 11.59
C SER A 253 11.45 9.04 10.50
N THR A 254 11.57 9.74 9.37
CA THR A 254 12.44 9.35 8.25
C THR A 254 13.40 10.50 7.92
N PRO A 255 14.42 10.29 7.07
CA PRO A 255 15.27 11.40 6.62
C PRO A 255 14.49 12.54 5.97
N GLU A 256 13.39 12.23 5.26
CA GLU A 256 12.57 13.20 4.51
C GLU A 256 11.39 13.76 5.33
N LEU A 257 11.08 13.18 6.49
CA LEU A 257 10.00 13.62 7.37
C LEU A 257 10.42 13.45 8.81
N THR A 258 10.89 14.51 9.43
CA THR A 258 11.54 14.48 10.74
C THR A 258 11.07 15.61 11.65
N LEU A 259 11.80 15.82 12.74
CA LEU A 259 11.52 16.83 13.75
C LEU A 259 12.51 17.98 13.69
N ASP A 260 12.02 19.19 13.87
CA ASP A 260 12.87 20.34 14.17
C ASP A 260 13.33 20.32 15.65
N PRO A 261 14.23 21.25 16.06
CA PRO A 261 14.68 21.34 17.45
C PRO A 261 13.57 21.58 18.48
N TYR A 262 12.39 22.00 18.03
CA TYR A 262 11.22 22.23 18.89
C TYR A 262 10.27 21.01 18.93
N GLY A 263 10.63 19.91 18.24
CA GLY A 263 9.80 18.71 18.19
C GLY A 263 8.64 18.77 17.19
N LEU A 264 8.65 19.73 16.28
CA LEU A 264 7.61 19.90 15.26
C LEU A 264 8.00 19.19 13.96
N CYS A 265 7.00 18.73 13.21
CA CYS A 265 7.22 18.07 11.93
C CYS A 265 7.84 19.02 10.90
N VAL A 266 8.90 18.56 10.23
CA VAL A 266 9.54 19.26 9.11
C VAL A 266 9.90 18.29 8.00
N VAL A 267 9.82 18.81 6.78
CA VAL A 267 10.51 18.26 5.62
C VAL A 267 11.82 19.05 5.49
N PRO A 268 13.01 18.44 5.58
CA PRO A 268 14.27 19.14 5.57
C PRO A 268 14.50 20.01 4.33
N ASP A 269 15.14 21.16 4.49
CA ASP A 269 15.38 22.12 3.40
C ASP A 269 16.42 21.63 2.38
N ASP A 270 17.26 20.66 2.75
CA ASP A 270 18.25 20.02 1.88
C ASP A 270 17.66 18.99 0.93
N LEU A 271 16.39 18.66 1.06
CA LEU A 271 15.72 17.82 0.08
C LEU A 271 15.73 18.48 -1.30
N VAL A 272 16.04 17.65 -2.30
CA VAL A 272 15.98 18.10 -3.68
C VAL A 272 14.55 18.59 -3.98
N PRO A 273 14.38 19.86 -4.43
CA PRO A 273 13.06 20.37 -4.78
C PRO A 273 12.35 19.47 -5.77
N PHE A 274 11.04 19.34 -5.64
CA PHE A 274 10.20 18.53 -6.52
C PHE A 274 10.53 18.71 -8.00
N THR A 275 10.68 19.96 -8.46
CA THR A 275 11.02 20.31 -9.84
C THR A 275 12.40 19.81 -10.32
N ARG A 276 13.25 19.34 -9.42
CA ARG A 276 14.61 18.85 -9.71
C ARG A 276 14.80 17.36 -9.40
N ARG A 277 13.77 16.67 -8.89
CA ARG A 277 13.87 15.23 -8.52
C ARG A 277 13.93 14.30 -9.72
N GLY A 278 13.63 14.79 -10.91
CA GLY A 278 13.47 13.94 -12.08
C GLY A 278 12.16 13.15 -12.08
N ASN A 279 12.10 12.14 -12.92
CA ASN A 279 10.88 11.32 -13.06
C ASN A 279 10.66 10.43 -11.84
N ALA A 280 9.39 10.21 -11.50
CA ALA A 280 9.00 9.25 -10.47
C ALA A 280 9.47 7.83 -10.83
N ASP A 281 9.95 7.10 -9.83
CA ASP A 281 10.48 5.75 -10.03
C ASP A 281 9.35 4.74 -10.27
N PRO A 282 9.27 4.11 -11.46
CA PRO A 282 8.23 3.12 -11.74
C PRO A 282 8.41 1.81 -10.95
N ALA A 283 9.61 1.51 -10.48
CA ALA A 283 9.90 0.28 -9.74
C ALA A 283 9.79 0.44 -8.21
N SER A 284 10.11 1.65 -7.70
CA SER A 284 10.12 1.92 -6.26
C SER A 284 9.68 3.37 -5.95
N PRO A 285 8.40 3.71 -6.12
CA PRO A 285 7.91 5.06 -5.94
C PRO A 285 7.95 5.49 -4.47
N SER A 286 8.34 6.74 -4.24
CA SER A 286 8.39 7.31 -2.88
C SER A 286 7.06 7.93 -2.44
N ASN A 287 6.24 8.45 -3.30
CA ASN A 287 5.06 9.28 -3.00
C ASN A 287 5.33 10.60 -2.24
N LEU A 288 6.58 10.99 -2.10
CA LEU A 288 6.93 12.25 -1.44
C LEU A 288 6.37 13.46 -2.22
N GLU A 289 6.30 13.38 -3.54
CA GLU A 289 5.69 14.37 -4.42
C GLU A 289 4.19 14.59 -4.11
N ARG A 290 3.47 13.49 -3.80
CA ARG A 290 2.06 13.57 -3.40
C ARG A 290 1.90 14.20 -2.02
N LEU A 291 2.81 13.91 -1.10
CA LEU A 291 2.84 14.52 0.22
C LEU A 291 3.03 16.03 0.11
N GLU A 292 3.97 16.48 -0.70
CA GLU A 292 4.23 17.91 -0.96
C GLU A 292 3.05 18.60 -1.65
N ASP A 293 2.40 17.94 -2.62
CA ASP A 293 1.23 18.47 -3.30
C ASP A 293 0.09 18.74 -2.30
N ILE A 294 -0.21 17.78 -1.41
CA ILE A 294 -1.29 17.92 -0.41
C ILE A 294 -1.14 19.20 0.41
N PHE A 295 0.04 19.50 0.83
CA PHE A 295 0.32 20.67 1.67
C PHE A 295 0.82 21.88 0.89
N ASN A 296 0.86 21.82 -0.43
CA ASN A 296 1.44 22.86 -1.30
C ASN A 296 2.82 23.31 -0.79
N ARG A 297 3.60 22.32 -0.28
CA ARG A 297 4.89 22.56 0.39
C ARG A 297 4.80 23.48 1.62
N ASN A 298 3.61 23.59 2.21
CA ASN A 298 3.41 24.40 3.40
C ASN A 298 3.74 23.58 4.66
N SER A 299 4.95 23.74 5.15
CA SER A 299 5.43 23.03 6.34
C SER A 299 4.63 23.36 7.61
N LEU A 300 3.97 24.53 7.68
CA LEU A 300 3.13 24.86 8.85
C LEU A 300 1.94 23.92 9.01
N MET A 301 1.35 23.46 7.91
CA MET A 301 0.25 22.48 7.99
C MET A 301 0.77 21.11 8.44
N LEU A 302 1.93 20.67 7.93
CA LEU A 302 2.56 19.42 8.35
C LEU A 302 2.88 19.42 9.85
N LYS A 303 3.36 20.55 10.39
CA LYS A 303 3.67 20.71 11.82
C LYS A 303 2.49 20.46 12.75
N ASN A 304 1.29 20.74 12.29
CA ASN A 304 0.07 20.67 13.09
C ASN A 304 -0.78 19.43 12.79
N PHE A 305 -0.32 18.54 11.93
CA PHE A 305 -1.14 17.42 11.47
C PHE A 305 -0.39 16.10 11.31
N VAL A 306 0.92 16.14 11.18
CA VAL A 306 1.77 14.94 11.12
C VAL A 306 2.77 15.02 12.27
N TYR A 307 2.88 13.94 13.01
CA TYR A 307 3.66 13.84 14.24
C TYR A 307 4.72 12.74 14.12
N PRO A 308 5.86 13.02 13.45
CA PRO A 308 6.97 12.08 13.41
C PRO A 308 7.58 11.90 14.81
N ALA A 309 8.16 10.73 15.07
CA ALA A 309 8.86 10.45 16.31
C ALA A 309 10.18 9.72 16.05
N HIS A 310 11.24 10.07 16.79
CA HIS A 310 12.50 9.36 16.73
C HIS A 310 12.41 8.02 17.45
N VAL A 311 12.47 6.94 16.70
CA VAL A 311 12.38 5.57 17.19
C VAL A 311 13.70 4.84 16.93
N SER A 312 14.39 4.43 17.99
CA SER A 312 15.58 3.57 17.88
C SER A 312 15.18 2.08 17.83
N GLU A 313 16.09 1.22 17.39
CA GLU A 313 15.86 -0.24 17.43
C GLU A 313 15.48 -0.73 18.82
N LYS A 314 16.19 -0.26 19.87
CA LYS A 314 15.87 -0.62 21.25
C LYS A 314 14.44 -0.23 21.66
N LYS A 315 13.95 0.94 21.22
CA LYS A 315 12.57 1.37 21.47
C LYS A 315 11.57 0.48 20.68
N THR A 316 11.91 0.11 19.46
CA THR A 316 11.12 -0.82 18.64
C THR A 316 11.02 -2.19 19.32
N ASP A 317 12.12 -2.74 19.80
CA ASP A 317 12.12 -4.04 20.49
C ASP A 317 11.34 -4.01 21.80
N ASN A 318 11.45 -2.93 22.57
CA ASN A 318 10.66 -2.76 23.77
C ASN A 318 9.16 -2.66 23.47
N ALA A 319 8.80 -1.92 22.41
CA ALA A 319 7.43 -1.80 21.95
C ALA A 319 6.82 -3.13 21.50
N CYS A 320 7.62 -3.97 20.83
CA CYS A 320 7.21 -5.33 20.46
C CYS A 320 6.90 -6.17 21.71
N ARG A 321 7.78 -6.13 22.73
CA ARG A 321 7.54 -6.83 24.01
C ARG A 321 6.33 -6.30 24.75
N GLU A 322 6.12 -4.97 24.81
CA GLU A 322 4.96 -4.36 25.43
C GLU A 322 3.65 -4.79 24.75
N LEU A 323 3.59 -4.78 23.42
CA LEU A 323 2.42 -5.25 22.66
C LEU A 323 2.09 -6.71 22.98
N PHE A 324 3.11 -7.56 23.07
CA PHE A 324 2.91 -8.96 23.42
C PHE A 324 2.50 -9.14 24.88
N VAL A 325 3.24 -8.57 25.84
CA VAL A 325 3.01 -8.79 27.28
C VAL A 325 1.69 -8.19 27.74
N ASN A 326 1.34 -6.99 27.27
CA ASN A 326 0.16 -6.28 27.75
C ASN A 326 -1.12 -6.67 26.99
N TYR A 327 -1.01 -7.02 25.70
CA TYR A 327 -2.16 -7.19 24.82
C TYR A 327 -2.18 -8.54 24.08
N GLY A 328 -1.16 -9.37 24.22
CA GLY A 328 -1.04 -10.64 23.50
C GLY A 328 -0.81 -10.49 21.98
N ILE A 329 -0.40 -9.30 21.53
CA ILE A 329 -0.24 -9.00 20.10
C ILE A 329 1.20 -9.30 19.69
N LEU A 330 1.36 -10.24 18.75
CA LEU A 330 2.60 -10.44 18.03
C LEU A 330 2.69 -9.42 16.89
N ALA A 331 3.69 -8.55 16.94
CA ALA A 331 3.83 -7.44 16.00
C ALA A 331 5.16 -7.53 15.25
N ASP A 332 5.12 -7.34 13.93
CA ASP A 332 6.31 -7.20 13.10
C ASP A 332 7.12 -5.95 13.50
N ARG A 333 8.33 -5.86 13.01
CA ARG A 333 9.22 -4.71 13.30
C ARG A 333 8.59 -3.38 12.87
N ALA A 334 7.88 -3.35 11.76
CA ALA A 334 7.25 -2.14 11.25
C ALA A 334 6.12 -1.67 12.19
N THR A 335 5.22 -2.55 12.61
CA THR A 335 4.15 -2.28 13.58
C THR A 335 4.72 -1.88 14.94
N SER A 336 5.76 -2.58 15.40
CA SER A 336 6.45 -2.29 16.66
C SER A 336 7.07 -0.90 16.68
N SER A 337 7.67 -0.47 15.55
CA SER A 337 8.23 0.89 15.43
C SER A 337 7.14 1.97 15.45
N VAL A 338 5.97 1.69 14.88
CA VAL A 338 4.81 2.61 14.95
C VAL A 338 4.27 2.71 16.37
N TYR A 339 4.15 1.60 17.08
CA TYR A 339 3.74 1.63 18.49
C TYR A 339 4.76 2.37 19.36
N ALA A 340 6.05 2.21 19.11
CA ALA A 340 7.09 3.02 19.76
C ALA A 340 6.92 4.51 19.46
N ALA A 341 6.54 4.90 18.23
CA ALA A 341 6.24 6.29 17.90
C ALA A 341 5.03 6.83 18.68
N ILE A 342 3.98 6.03 18.87
CA ILE A 342 2.84 6.38 19.75
C ILE A 342 3.33 6.67 21.17
N ARG A 343 4.21 5.84 21.70
CA ARG A 343 4.78 6.02 23.05
C ARG A 343 5.63 7.27 23.19
N GLU A 344 6.34 7.66 22.11
CA GLU A 344 7.14 8.89 22.07
C GLU A 344 6.29 10.16 21.91
N ARG A 345 5.05 10.02 21.46
CA ARG A 345 4.08 11.14 21.28
C ARG A 345 2.95 11.08 22.30
N ARG A 346 3.27 10.53 23.46
CA ARG A 346 2.31 10.33 24.55
C ARG A 346 1.67 11.64 25.02
N GLU A 347 2.38 12.76 24.94
CA GLU A 347 1.85 14.09 25.27
C GLU A 347 0.59 14.44 24.46
N LEU A 348 0.51 14.08 23.17
CA LEU A 348 -0.67 14.33 22.33
C LEU A 348 -1.89 13.51 22.77
N ILE A 349 -1.64 12.35 23.39
CA ILE A 349 -2.69 11.38 23.71
C ILE A 349 -3.19 11.58 25.12
N ASP A 350 -2.30 11.85 26.07
CA ASP A 350 -2.62 11.95 27.50
C ASP A 350 -3.33 13.29 27.84
N GLU A 351 -2.91 14.41 27.22
CA GLU A 351 -3.49 15.74 27.48
C GLU A 351 -4.92 15.86 26.94
N ASP A 352 -5.19 15.33 25.76
CA ASP A 352 -6.49 15.46 25.09
C ASP A 352 -7.38 14.21 25.25
N GLU A 353 -6.98 13.26 26.08
CA GLU A 353 -7.68 11.97 26.23
C GLU A 353 -7.93 11.26 24.87
N ALA A 354 -7.04 11.45 23.93
CA ALA A 354 -7.20 11.06 22.55
C ALA A 354 -7.18 9.54 22.33
N THR A 355 -7.90 9.10 21.33
CA THR A 355 -7.89 7.72 20.84
C THR A 355 -6.87 7.54 19.73
N THR A 356 -6.09 6.47 19.79
CA THR A 356 -5.11 6.13 18.78
C THR A 356 -5.46 4.83 18.06
N VAL A 357 -5.34 4.84 16.74
CA VAL A 357 -5.52 3.66 15.90
C VAL A 357 -4.16 3.24 15.33
N LEU A 358 -3.63 2.13 15.81
CA LEU A 358 -2.40 1.51 15.31
C LEU A 358 -2.69 0.73 14.03
N VAL A 359 -2.18 1.17 12.89
CA VAL A 359 -2.35 0.51 11.60
C VAL A 359 -1.32 -0.61 11.43
N MET A 360 -1.79 -1.85 11.34
CA MET A 360 -1.01 -3.07 11.14
C MET A 360 -1.18 -3.52 9.69
N ARG A 361 -0.10 -3.50 8.91
CA ARG A 361 -0.16 -3.66 7.45
C ARG A 361 -0.05 -5.08 6.94
N ASP A 362 0.87 -5.84 7.56
CA ASP A 362 1.30 -7.12 7.04
C ASP A 362 1.22 -8.19 8.13
N GLU A 363 1.04 -9.44 7.72
CA GLU A 363 0.93 -10.60 8.61
C GLU A 363 2.21 -10.74 9.47
N PRO A 364 2.08 -10.80 10.80
CA PRO A 364 3.25 -10.88 11.71
C PRO A 364 4.22 -12.01 11.38
N SER A 365 3.75 -13.13 10.87
CA SER A 365 4.59 -14.27 10.53
C SER A 365 5.61 -13.99 9.41
N PHE A 366 5.49 -12.89 8.67
CA PHE A 366 6.53 -12.44 7.71
C PHE A 366 7.83 -12.03 8.39
N ASP A 367 7.76 -11.60 9.65
CA ASP A 367 8.90 -11.18 10.45
C ASP A 367 9.11 -12.09 11.69
N SER A 368 8.84 -13.38 11.50
CA SER A 368 8.84 -14.39 12.55
C SER A 368 10.15 -14.50 13.31
N GLU A 369 11.29 -14.28 12.64
CA GLU A 369 12.61 -14.30 13.30
C GLU A 369 12.77 -13.12 14.28
N TYR A 370 12.36 -11.92 13.88
CA TYR A 370 12.35 -10.74 14.73
C TYR A 370 11.44 -10.94 15.94
N ILE A 371 10.22 -11.40 15.72
CA ILE A 371 9.23 -11.63 16.78
C ILE A 371 9.76 -12.67 17.76
N ARG A 372 10.27 -13.80 17.28
CA ARG A 372 10.85 -14.83 18.14
C ARG A 372 12.06 -14.32 18.94
N HIS A 373 12.94 -13.55 18.31
CA HIS A 373 14.08 -12.97 19.00
C HIS A 373 13.66 -12.00 20.10
N THR A 374 12.59 -11.26 19.88
CA THR A 374 12.15 -10.18 20.75
C THR A 374 11.23 -10.64 21.87
N THR A 375 10.27 -11.53 21.58
CA THR A 375 9.24 -12.00 22.52
C THR A 375 9.46 -13.42 23.04
N GLY A 376 10.23 -14.24 22.32
CA GLY A 376 10.36 -15.68 22.55
C GLY A 376 9.28 -16.52 21.84
N GLU A 377 8.24 -15.88 21.29
CA GLU A 377 7.11 -16.55 20.66
C GLU A 377 7.26 -16.61 19.13
N LEU A 378 6.66 -17.64 18.53
CA LEU A 378 6.63 -17.81 17.08
C LEU A 378 5.19 -17.62 16.58
N PRO A 379 4.91 -16.63 15.70
CA PRO A 379 3.58 -16.45 15.14
C PRO A 379 3.20 -17.64 14.25
N GLU A 380 1.97 -18.11 14.38
CA GLU A 380 1.40 -19.09 13.46
C GLU A 380 1.17 -18.44 12.10
N THR A 381 1.64 -19.08 11.03
CA THR A 381 1.41 -18.61 9.67
C THR A 381 0.11 -19.21 9.14
N PRO A 382 -0.91 -18.39 8.79
CA PRO A 382 -2.13 -18.89 8.17
C PRO A 382 -1.85 -19.64 6.87
N VAL A 383 -2.64 -20.68 6.57
CA VAL A 383 -2.43 -21.52 5.37
C VAL A 383 -2.42 -20.69 4.09
N SER A 384 -3.37 -19.75 3.94
CA SER A 384 -3.47 -18.87 2.78
C SER A 384 -2.21 -18.03 2.56
N VAL A 385 -1.66 -17.49 3.64
CA VAL A 385 -0.42 -16.71 3.62
C VAL A 385 0.78 -17.60 3.25
N ARG A 386 0.82 -18.81 3.81
CA ARG A 386 1.89 -19.78 3.52
C ARG A 386 1.93 -20.14 2.03
N GLU A 387 0.77 -20.37 1.42
CA GLU A 387 0.66 -20.65 -0.02
C GLU A 387 1.22 -19.53 -0.88
N ALA A 388 0.99 -18.26 -0.48
CA ALA A 388 1.52 -17.09 -1.19
C ALA A 388 3.06 -17.01 -1.20
N PHE A 389 3.73 -17.73 -0.33
CA PHE A 389 5.20 -17.72 -0.21
C PHE A 389 5.87 -19.04 -0.61
N ILE A 390 5.13 -20.02 -1.12
CA ILE A 390 5.72 -21.27 -1.61
C ILE A 390 6.69 -20.96 -2.76
N PRO A 391 7.97 -21.37 -2.62
CA PRO A 391 8.93 -21.23 -3.72
C PRO A 391 8.52 -22.06 -4.92
N ASN A 392 8.65 -21.52 -6.12
CA ASN A 392 8.36 -22.21 -7.35
C ASN A 392 9.58 -22.23 -8.28
N ARG A 393 9.71 -23.26 -9.11
CA ARG A 393 10.78 -23.39 -10.11
C ARG A 393 10.18 -23.15 -11.49
N LEU A 394 10.73 -22.21 -12.23
CA LEU A 394 10.25 -21.91 -13.56
C LEU A 394 10.65 -22.95 -14.62
N ASN A 395 11.66 -23.78 -14.33
CA ASN A 395 12.29 -24.72 -15.29
C ASN A 395 12.68 -24.05 -16.62
N LYS A 396 13.04 -22.78 -16.55
CA LYS A 396 13.53 -21.96 -17.67
C LYS A 396 14.84 -21.29 -17.25
N PRO A 397 15.75 -21.02 -18.21
CA PRO A 397 16.98 -20.31 -17.88
C PRO A 397 16.66 -18.88 -17.41
N ALA A 398 17.40 -18.41 -16.40
CA ALA A 398 17.36 -17.02 -16.02
C ALA A 398 17.97 -16.14 -17.13
N VAL A 399 17.43 -14.94 -17.28
CA VAL A 399 17.92 -13.93 -18.22
C VAL A 399 18.85 -12.95 -17.53
N SER A 400 19.76 -12.35 -18.26
CA SER A 400 20.74 -11.41 -17.72
C SER A 400 20.68 -10.02 -18.34
N ARG A 401 19.87 -9.83 -19.39
CA ARG A 401 19.81 -8.59 -20.19
C ARG A 401 18.36 -8.17 -20.45
N VAL A 402 18.17 -6.86 -20.57
CA VAL A 402 16.87 -6.24 -20.87
C VAL A 402 16.28 -6.70 -22.20
N GLU A 403 17.15 -6.89 -23.23
CA GLU A 403 16.72 -7.33 -24.57
C GLU A 403 16.11 -8.74 -24.56
N GLU A 404 16.57 -9.59 -23.66
CA GLU A 404 16.04 -10.94 -23.49
C GLU A 404 14.62 -10.88 -22.92
N ILE A 405 14.36 -9.97 -21.97
CA ILE A 405 13.01 -9.73 -21.43
C ILE A 405 12.09 -9.20 -22.52
N ILE A 406 12.53 -8.23 -23.30
CA ILE A 406 11.75 -7.70 -24.45
C ILE A 406 11.42 -8.82 -25.44
N SER A 407 12.35 -9.72 -25.70
CA SER A 407 12.13 -10.87 -26.59
C SER A 407 11.06 -11.82 -26.03
N LEU A 408 11.12 -12.12 -24.72
CA LEU A 408 10.11 -12.93 -24.04
C LEU A 408 8.72 -12.26 -24.08
N MET A 409 8.65 -10.95 -23.83
CA MET A 409 7.41 -10.19 -23.91
C MET A 409 6.79 -10.29 -25.32
N LYS A 410 7.59 -10.07 -26.36
CA LYS A 410 7.14 -10.18 -27.75
C LYS A 410 6.70 -11.60 -28.15
N THR A 411 7.27 -12.61 -27.51
CA THR A 411 6.93 -14.02 -27.79
C THR A 411 5.62 -14.45 -27.11
N TYR A 412 5.40 -14.04 -25.88
CA TYR A 412 4.31 -14.58 -25.07
C TYR A 412 3.13 -13.63 -24.85
N LEU A 413 3.29 -12.31 -25.06
CA LEU A 413 2.22 -11.36 -24.77
C LEU A 413 1.44 -10.91 -26.02
N LYS A 414 1.94 -11.22 -27.21
CA LYS A 414 1.23 -10.93 -28.48
C LYS A 414 0.06 -11.86 -28.74
#